data_f770dad833354d8bdc17aa6460465acc
#
_entry.id   f770dad833354d8bdc17aa6460465acc
#
_cell.length_a   1.000
_cell.length_b   1.000
_cell.length_c   1.000
_cell.angle_alpha   90.00
_cell.angle_beta   90.00
_cell.angle_gamma   90.00
#
_symmetry.space_group_name_H-M   'P 1'
#
loop_
_entity.id
_entity.type
_entity.pdbx_description
1 polymer ?
#
loop_
_entity_poly.entity_id
_entity_poly.type
_entity_poly.pdbx_seq_one_letter_code
_entity_poly.pdbx_strand_id
1 'polypeptide(L)'
;MINKQNTTRFSAGGVGGATRPPESAPAIRKGLVGSSADEGGADEAGVPAIWASVRETLRRHLGEVKFDAWIAHLELVAEVNGEILISAPGEHECDRVRRDFGHRIQQAWTQSDRRGRTITIEARERISPEVLTLAAPAPAPAETPAAPHVEETVTDPGAEESQTLENFLVGDSNRVAFGLARRLAMGASVAAHVVTIIGPHGVGKTHLMRGIEAALKTTRGQESVLYMSSEDFTVAFVEGVKRKDTSELRAMVRRAKVVLLDDFQFICSKPGTLVEFFSHLRAIVANGGVVVLACDQTPAVLDQLDDRMRDEIQGGVIAHMDLPERSLRREIVRTKADDVAAADDAFELEEEWVDMLADRLPASGRALYGAVRNVYVGTVLAGHPLTKAAVEKAIQLQLGGSPVRAPKIDTIKDVTAKAYGVTKQDLESSCRKRQFAQPRQYAMYLSRQLTKCSYPQIGRLFGDRDHTTVLFAYRKISGMVAANEGMAEELRQLEQRILADPRNNR
;
A
#
# COMPACT_ATOMS: atom_id res chain seq x y z
N MET A 1 3.28 -22.75 68.91
CA MET A 1 2.23 -23.79 69.07
C MET A 1 2.13 -24.46 67.71
N ILE A 2 2.79 -25.63 67.55
CA ILE A 2 2.22 -26.98 67.58
C ILE A 2 1.29 -27.16 66.33
N ASN A 3 1.55 -28.02 65.39
CA ASN A 3 2.05 -29.39 65.21
C ASN A 3 1.22 -30.01 64.05
N LYS A 4 1.57 -30.77 63.24
CA LYS A 4 2.02 -32.16 62.90
C LYS A 4 1.62 -32.47 61.49
N GLN A 5 2.55 -32.82 60.62
CA GLN A 5 2.87 -34.20 60.20
C GLN A 5 1.66 -35.13 59.97
N ASN A 6 1.54 -35.60 58.73
CA ASN A 6 1.30 -37.01 58.53
C ASN A 6 1.92 -37.51 57.19
N THR A 7 2.93 -38.34 57.40
CA THR A 7 3.57 -39.24 56.43
C THR A 7 2.76 -40.54 56.37
N THR A 8 2.48 -41.06 55.20
CA THR A 8 2.20 -42.49 55.05
C THR A 8 2.93 -43.01 53.82
N ARG A 9 3.94 -43.85 54.09
CA ARG A 9 4.55 -44.80 53.18
C ARG A 9 3.58 -45.90 52.86
N PHE A 10 3.52 -46.38 51.60
CA PHE A 10 3.35 -47.80 51.30
C PHE A 10 4.18 -48.19 50.06
N SER A 11 4.72 -49.39 50.15
CA SER A 11 5.81 -49.97 49.42
C SER A 11 5.41 -50.63 48.11
N ALA A 12 6.36 -50.66 47.21
CA ALA A 12 6.83 -51.73 46.33
C ALA A 12 5.84 -52.66 45.62
N GLY A 13 5.92 -52.68 44.30
CA GLY A 13 5.46 -53.72 43.41
C GLY A 13 5.95 -53.42 41.99
N GLY A 14 7.11 -53.95 41.65
CA GLY A 14 7.69 -53.82 40.31
C GLY A 14 6.98 -54.69 39.28
N VAL A 15 6.93 -54.23 38.05
CA VAL A 15 7.10 -55.06 36.83
C VAL A 15 7.60 -54.11 35.73
N GLY A 16 8.66 -54.56 35.03
CA GLY A 16 9.33 -53.81 33.99
C GLY A 16 8.50 -53.67 32.69
N GLY A 17 8.67 -52.56 32.10
CA GLY A 17 8.19 -52.25 30.75
C GLY A 17 9.10 -51.21 30.16
N ALA A 18 10.08 -51.66 29.40
CA ALA A 18 10.99 -50.80 28.64
C ALA A 18 10.18 -49.99 27.61
N THR A 19 10.09 -48.70 27.79
CA THR A 19 9.64 -47.80 26.72
C THR A 19 10.84 -47.47 25.83
N ARG A 20 10.79 -47.94 24.59
CA ARG A 20 11.62 -47.53 23.47
C ARG A 20 11.48 -46.05 23.21
N PRO A 21 12.55 -45.33 22.86
CA PRO A 21 12.47 -43.98 22.31
C PRO A 21 11.85 -44.03 20.91
N PRO A 22 11.18 -42.96 20.45
CA PRO A 22 10.58 -42.93 19.12
C PRO A 22 11.65 -42.98 18.04
N GLU A 23 11.43 -43.86 17.10
CA GLU A 23 12.27 -44.10 15.91
C GLU A 23 12.47 -42.81 15.13
N SER A 24 13.73 -42.53 14.86
CA SER A 24 14.21 -41.57 13.89
C SER A 24 13.64 -41.86 12.51
N ALA A 25 13.17 -40.81 11.83
CA ALA A 25 12.72 -40.86 10.45
C ALA A 25 13.77 -41.51 9.52
N PRO A 26 13.35 -42.23 8.49
CA PRO A 26 14.29 -42.96 7.61
C PRO A 26 15.10 -41.96 6.75
N ALA A 27 16.41 -42.12 6.82
CA ALA A 27 17.36 -41.48 5.92
C ALA A 27 17.08 -41.90 4.47
N ILE A 28 16.87 -40.94 3.59
CA ILE A 28 16.69 -41.13 2.16
C ILE A 28 17.99 -41.67 1.55
N ARG A 29 18.00 -42.95 1.17
CA ARG A 29 19.11 -43.59 0.43
C ARG A 29 19.15 -43.05 -1.01
N LYS A 30 20.35 -42.73 -1.47
CA LYS A 30 20.70 -42.42 -2.85
C LYS A 30 20.20 -43.50 -3.82
N GLY A 31 19.27 -43.11 -4.73
CA GLY A 31 18.95 -43.93 -5.91
C GLY A 31 19.34 -43.14 -7.15
N LEU A 32 20.20 -43.76 -7.97
CA LEU A 32 20.78 -43.21 -9.19
C LEU A 32 19.72 -42.83 -10.23
N VAL A 33 20.04 -41.76 -10.90
CA VAL A 33 19.39 -41.25 -12.12
C VAL A 33 19.59 -42.24 -13.27
N GLY A 34 18.51 -42.79 -13.77
CA GLY A 34 18.48 -43.51 -15.04
C GLY A 34 17.71 -42.66 -16.06
N SER A 35 18.42 -42.20 -17.10
CA SER A 35 17.82 -41.58 -18.27
C SER A 35 17.14 -42.67 -19.12
N SER A 36 15.87 -42.45 -19.46
CA SER A 36 15.29 -43.05 -20.67
C SER A 36 14.41 -41.99 -21.35
N ALA A 37 14.89 -41.54 -22.48
CA ALA A 37 14.05 -40.91 -23.50
C ALA A 37 13.19 -42.01 -24.13
N ASP A 38 11.86 -41.79 -24.20
CA ASP A 38 11.10 -42.12 -25.40
C ASP A 38 9.66 -41.58 -25.38
N GLU A 39 9.29 -40.95 -26.43
CA GLU A 39 8.07 -40.81 -27.19
C GLU A 39 6.68 -40.80 -26.49
N GLY A 40 5.89 -39.75 -26.75
CA GLY A 40 4.43 -39.88 -26.81
C GLY A 40 3.61 -38.74 -26.28
N GLY A 41 3.20 -37.76 -27.13
CA GLY A 41 1.85 -37.19 -27.11
C GLY A 41 1.48 -36.19 -26.02
N ALA A 42 1.40 -34.94 -26.36
CA ALA A 42 0.48 -33.90 -25.89
C ALA A 42 -0.34 -34.17 -24.60
N ASP A 43 0.24 -33.94 -23.42
CA ASP A 43 -0.48 -33.60 -22.18
C ASP A 43 0.49 -33.50 -20.97
N GLU A 44 1.49 -32.63 -21.02
CA GLU A 44 2.41 -32.40 -19.87
C GLU A 44 2.48 -30.92 -19.48
N ALA A 45 1.44 -30.48 -18.74
CA ALA A 45 1.65 -29.30 -17.91
C ALA A 45 2.66 -29.67 -16.81
N GLY A 46 3.85 -29.08 -16.86
CA GLY A 46 4.89 -29.31 -15.84
C GLY A 46 4.41 -28.93 -14.42
N VAL A 47 5.02 -29.49 -13.38
CA VAL A 47 4.68 -29.22 -11.96
C VAL A 47 4.50 -27.73 -11.64
N PRO A 48 5.33 -26.80 -12.17
CA PRO A 48 5.15 -25.36 -11.98
C PRO A 48 3.83 -24.82 -12.54
N ALA A 49 3.39 -25.33 -13.72
CA ALA A 49 2.14 -24.89 -14.32
C ALA A 49 0.92 -25.39 -13.55
N ILE A 50 0.99 -26.61 -13.03
CA ILE A 50 -0.04 -27.17 -12.14
C ILE A 50 -0.12 -26.34 -10.86
N TRP A 51 1.01 -25.99 -10.25
CA TRP A 51 1.05 -25.15 -9.06
C TRP A 51 0.46 -23.73 -9.32
N ALA A 52 0.75 -23.14 -10.46
CA ALA A 52 0.15 -21.87 -10.85
C ALA A 52 -1.40 -21.96 -10.94
N SER A 53 -1.93 -23.04 -11.54
CA SER A 53 -3.36 -23.29 -11.62
C SER A 53 -4.01 -23.50 -10.24
N VAL A 54 -3.32 -24.24 -9.35
CA VAL A 54 -3.76 -24.45 -7.96
C VAL A 54 -3.82 -23.12 -7.20
N ARG A 55 -2.80 -22.29 -7.33
CA ARG A 55 -2.77 -20.94 -6.70
C ARG A 55 -3.93 -20.07 -7.17
N GLU A 56 -4.22 -20.08 -8.47
CA GLU A 56 -5.33 -19.31 -9.02
C GLU A 56 -6.70 -19.82 -8.53
N THR A 57 -6.85 -21.13 -8.39
CA THR A 57 -8.06 -21.76 -7.83
C THR A 57 -8.23 -21.40 -6.35
N LEU A 58 -7.15 -21.43 -5.57
CA LEU A 58 -7.16 -21.05 -4.17
C LEU A 58 -7.45 -19.57 -3.98
N ARG A 59 -6.90 -18.69 -4.84
CA ARG A 59 -7.19 -17.24 -4.83
C ARG A 59 -8.68 -16.97 -5.00
N ARG A 60 -9.31 -17.62 -5.97
CA ARG A 60 -10.76 -17.50 -6.21
C ARG A 60 -11.62 -18.00 -5.04
N HIS A 61 -11.24 -19.10 -4.40
CA HIS A 61 -12.04 -19.71 -3.32
C HIS A 61 -11.81 -19.06 -1.95
N LEU A 62 -10.61 -18.57 -1.64
CA LEU A 62 -10.26 -17.98 -0.34
C LEU A 62 -10.48 -16.47 -0.29
N GLY A 63 -10.51 -15.80 -1.47
CA GLY A 63 -10.47 -14.35 -1.61
C GLY A 63 -9.06 -13.80 -1.44
N GLU A 64 -8.79 -12.64 -2.05
CA GLU A 64 -7.43 -12.06 -2.13
C GLU A 64 -6.78 -11.89 -0.76
N VAL A 65 -7.48 -11.33 0.22
CA VAL A 65 -6.92 -11.05 1.56
C VAL A 65 -6.37 -12.31 2.26
N LYS A 66 -7.08 -13.45 2.18
CA LYS A 66 -6.62 -14.70 2.80
C LYS A 66 -5.56 -15.40 1.96
N PHE A 67 -5.64 -15.27 0.66
CA PHE A 67 -4.65 -15.80 -0.26
C PHE A 67 -3.30 -15.11 -0.06
N ASP A 68 -3.27 -13.78 -0.07
CA ASP A 68 -2.04 -13.00 0.08
C ASP A 68 -1.41 -13.18 1.46
N ALA A 69 -2.23 -13.29 2.50
CA ALA A 69 -1.73 -13.48 3.87
C ALA A 69 -1.10 -14.87 4.11
N TRP A 70 -1.54 -15.94 3.41
CA TRP A 70 -1.17 -17.31 3.80
C TRP A 70 -0.69 -18.21 2.66
N ILE A 71 -1.11 -17.98 1.42
CA ILE A 71 -0.83 -18.87 0.28
C ILE A 71 0.18 -18.24 -0.68
N ALA A 72 0.19 -16.92 -0.82
CA ALA A 72 1.06 -16.22 -1.77
C ALA A 72 2.56 -16.48 -1.53
N HIS A 73 2.95 -16.66 -0.28
CA HIS A 73 4.33 -16.88 0.17
C HIS A 73 4.80 -18.33 0.10
N LEU A 74 3.93 -19.25 -0.32
CA LEU A 74 4.30 -20.66 -0.48
C LEU A 74 5.04 -20.86 -1.81
N GLU A 75 6.22 -21.47 -1.76
CA GLU A 75 7.08 -21.73 -2.92
C GLU A 75 7.14 -23.21 -3.23
N LEU A 76 7.02 -23.57 -4.51
CA LEU A 76 7.25 -24.92 -5.00
C LEU A 76 8.76 -25.20 -4.98
N VAL A 77 9.19 -26.22 -4.25
CA VAL A 77 10.63 -26.53 -4.09
C VAL A 77 11.07 -27.66 -5.00
N ALA A 78 10.43 -28.82 -4.93
CA ALA A 78 10.84 -29.98 -5.70
C ALA A 78 9.73 -31.04 -5.80
N GLU A 79 9.87 -31.96 -6.76
CA GLU A 79 9.17 -33.24 -6.80
C GLU A 79 10.13 -34.35 -6.38
N VAL A 80 9.81 -35.06 -5.34
CA VAL A 80 10.62 -36.18 -4.83
C VAL A 80 9.73 -37.41 -4.65
N ASN A 81 9.98 -38.46 -5.43
CA ASN A 81 9.26 -39.75 -5.35
C ASN A 81 7.72 -39.64 -5.46
N GLY A 82 7.21 -38.73 -6.30
CA GLY A 82 5.76 -38.49 -6.47
C GLY A 82 5.12 -37.63 -5.36
N GLU A 83 5.92 -37.04 -4.51
CA GLU A 83 5.53 -36.08 -3.49
C GLU A 83 6.02 -34.69 -3.88
N ILE A 84 5.14 -33.72 -3.82
CA ILE A 84 5.43 -32.30 -4.15
C ILE A 84 5.75 -31.57 -2.86
N LEU A 85 6.98 -31.08 -2.78
CA LEU A 85 7.45 -30.29 -1.64
C LEU A 85 7.21 -28.80 -1.87
N ILE A 86 6.49 -28.18 -0.95
CA ILE A 86 6.20 -26.75 -0.91
C ILE A 86 6.83 -26.17 0.34
N SER A 87 7.60 -25.07 0.21
CA SER A 87 8.17 -24.37 1.35
C SER A 87 7.25 -23.27 1.86
N ALA A 88 7.15 -23.16 3.19
CA ALA A 88 6.60 -22.00 3.89
C ALA A 88 7.74 -21.17 4.51
N PRO A 89 7.60 -19.83 4.67
CA PRO A 89 8.66 -18.96 5.15
C PRO A 89 9.23 -19.33 6.52
N GLY A 90 8.38 -19.81 7.45
CA GLY A 90 8.77 -20.22 8.80
C GLY A 90 7.90 -21.33 9.38
N GLU A 91 8.29 -21.86 10.57
CA GLU A 91 7.55 -22.95 11.23
C GLU A 91 6.12 -22.58 11.61
N HIS A 92 5.93 -21.34 12.09
CA HIS A 92 4.60 -20.87 12.52
C HIS A 92 3.62 -20.77 11.36
N GLU A 93 4.08 -20.24 10.22
CA GLU A 93 3.30 -20.16 8.98
C GLU A 93 3.02 -21.57 8.43
N CYS A 94 4.01 -22.45 8.44
CA CYS A 94 3.88 -23.84 8.00
C CYS A 94 2.78 -24.57 8.77
N ASP A 95 2.81 -24.52 10.11
CA ASP A 95 1.83 -25.19 10.96
C ASP A 95 0.42 -24.63 10.77
N ARG A 96 0.31 -23.32 10.58
CA ARG A 96 -0.97 -22.67 10.35
C ARG A 96 -1.53 -22.99 8.97
N VAL A 97 -0.71 -22.94 7.93
CA VAL A 97 -1.11 -23.31 6.57
C VAL A 97 -1.54 -24.77 6.50
N ARG A 98 -0.80 -25.67 7.13
CA ARG A 98 -1.17 -27.10 7.21
C ARG A 98 -2.53 -27.30 7.87
N ARG A 99 -2.79 -26.64 9.00
CA ARG A 99 -4.01 -26.78 9.79
C ARG A 99 -5.22 -26.19 9.10
N ASP A 100 -5.10 -24.93 8.63
CA ASP A 100 -6.25 -24.14 8.19
C ASP A 100 -6.52 -24.30 6.68
N PHE A 101 -5.50 -24.60 5.89
CA PHE A 101 -5.58 -24.63 4.43
C PHE A 101 -5.08 -25.92 3.77
N GLY A 102 -4.39 -26.81 4.51
CA GLY A 102 -3.77 -28.03 3.95
C GLY A 102 -4.73 -28.88 3.14
N HIS A 103 -5.93 -29.14 3.66
CA HIS A 103 -6.95 -29.92 2.94
C HIS A 103 -7.41 -29.23 1.63
N ARG A 104 -7.54 -27.91 1.62
CA ARG A 104 -7.96 -27.16 0.44
C ARG A 104 -6.87 -27.12 -0.63
N ILE A 105 -5.62 -27.00 -0.20
CA ILE A 105 -4.45 -27.06 -1.09
C ILE A 105 -4.37 -28.44 -1.74
N GLN A 106 -4.50 -29.51 -0.96
CA GLN A 106 -4.49 -30.87 -1.46
C GLN A 106 -5.67 -31.13 -2.41
N GLN A 107 -6.86 -30.64 -2.10
CA GLN A 107 -8.04 -30.78 -2.96
C GLN A 107 -7.86 -30.05 -4.30
N ALA A 108 -7.39 -28.80 -4.28
CA ALA A 108 -7.13 -28.04 -5.49
C ALA A 108 -6.02 -28.68 -6.35
N TRP A 109 -5.00 -29.24 -5.70
CA TRP A 109 -3.96 -29.97 -6.37
C TRP A 109 -4.52 -31.24 -7.07
N THR A 110 -5.27 -32.07 -6.36
CA THR A 110 -5.85 -33.30 -6.90
C THR A 110 -6.79 -33.03 -8.09
N GLN A 111 -7.44 -31.86 -8.13
CA GLN A 111 -8.25 -31.44 -9.26
C GLN A 111 -7.42 -31.05 -10.50
N SER A 112 -6.21 -30.54 -10.28
CA SER A 112 -5.31 -30.03 -11.32
C SER A 112 -4.27 -31.04 -11.76
N ASP A 113 -3.91 -32.00 -10.90
CA ASP A 113 -2.90 -33.02 -11.15
C ASP A 113 -3.50 -34.41 -11.42
N ARG A 114 -3.39 -34.90 -12.66
CA ARG A 114 -3.90 -36.19 -13.08
C ARG A 114 -2.99 -37.38 -12.63
N ARG A 115 -1.76 -37.08 -12.16
CA ARG A 115 -0.78 -38.10 -11.75
C ARG A 115 -0.97 -38.56 -10.30
N GLY A 116 -1.86 -37.91 -9.53
CA GLY A 116 -2.18 -38.30 -8.16
C GLY A 116 -1.04 -38.05 -7.14
N ARG A 117 -0.17 -37.06 -7.41
CA ARG A 117 0.92 -36.70 -6.51
C ARG A 117 0.37 -36.04 -5.23
N THR A 118 1.01 -36.31 -4.12
CA THR A 118 0.67 -35.71 -2.82
C THR A 118 1.49 -34.46 -2.56
N ILE A 119 0.95 -33.55 -1.75
CA ILE A 119 1.65 -32.32 -1.35
C ILE A 119 2.11 -32.42 0.09
N THR A 120 3.39 -32.10 0.31
CA THR A 120 3.95 -31.88 1.64
C THR A 120 4.39 -30.40 1.76
N ILE A 121 3.96 -29.75 2.82
CA ILE A 121 4.33 -28.34 3.12
C ILE A 121 5.32 -28.39 4.28
N GLU A 122 6.54 -27.87 4.09
CA GLU A 122 7.58 -27.83 5.09
C GLU A 122 8.07 -26.39 5.34
N ALA A 123 8.52 -26.10 6.55
CA ALA A 123 9.19 -24.83 6.82
C ALA A 123 10.54 -24.81 6.09
N ARG A 124 10.88 -23.66 5.47
CA ARG A 124 12.10 -23.48 4.66
C ARG A 124 13.37 -23.88 5.44
N GLU A 125 13.36 -23.66 6.75
CA GLU A 125 14.47 -24.00 7.66
C GLU A 125 14.70 -25.52 7.81
N ARG A 126 13.70 -26.34 7.54
CA ARG A 126 13.75 -27.81 7.64
C ARG A 126 14.12 -28.49 6.33
N ILE A 127 14.07 -27.78 5.22
CA ILE A 127 14.42 -28.30 3.91
C ILE A 127 15.94 -28.27 3.77
N SER A 128 16.54 -29.45 3.45
CA SER A 128 17.99 -29.51 3.34
C SER A 128 18.52 -28.61 2.20
N PRO A 129 19.70 -27.96 2.39
CA PRO A 129 20.27 -27.05 1.39
C PRO A 129 20.50 -27.72 0.02
N GLU A 130 20.71 -29.04 0.01
CA GLU A 130 20.91 -29.83 -1.22
C GLU A 130 19.62 -29.89 -2.08
N VAL A 131 18.46 -29.91 -1.46
CA VAL A 131 17.15 -29.90 -2.15
C VAL A 131 16.79 -28.51 -2.65
N LEU A 132 17.16 -27.47 -1.92
CA LEU A 132 16.97 -26.08 -2.34
C LEU A 132 17.85 -25.69 -3.53
N THR A 133 19.06 -26.29 -3.65
CA THR A 133 19.95 -26.06 -4.81
C THR A 133 19.52 -26.80 -6.07
N LEU A 134 18.79 -27.90 -5.96
CA LEU A 134 18.21 -28.64 -7.09
C LEU A 134 17.02 -27.89 -7.72
N ALA A 135 16.42 -26.96 -7.01
CA ALA A 135 15.29 -26.13 -7.46
C ALA A 135 15.71 -24.87 -8.24
N ALA A 136 17.01 -24.56 -8.33
CA ALA A 136 17.48 -23.43 -9.12
C ALA A 136 17.43 -23.77 -10.62
N PRO A 137 16.61 -23.09 -11.44
CA PRO A 137 16.61 -23.28 -12.87
C PRO A 137 17.94 -22.80 -13.47
N ALA A 138 18.53 -23.62 -14.36
CA ALA A 138 19.67 -23.22 -15.19
C ALA A 138 19.31 -21.96 -16.01
N PRO A 139 20.27 -21.04 -16.27
CA PRO A 139 19.97 -19.82 -16.98
C PRO A 139 19.59 -20.14 -18.43
N ALA A 140 18.34 -19.91 -18.78
CA ALA A 140 17.85 -19.88 -20.16
C ALA A 140 18.07 -18.49 -20.77
N PRO A 141 18.25 -18.38 -22.11
CA PRO A 141 18.61 -17.13 -22.76
C PRO A 141 17.49 -16.09 -22.65
N ALA A 142 17.91 -14.84 -22.55
CA ALA A 142 17.11 -13.67 -22.29
C ALA A 142 15.89 -13.55 -23.24
N GLU A 143 14.72 -13.79 -22.70
CA GLU A 143 13.47 -13.20 -23.16
C GLU A 143 13.01 -12.21 -22.09
N THR A 144 12.70 -11.00 -22.53
CA THR A 144 12.37 -9.83 -21.73
C THR A 144 11.17 -10.14 -20.82
N PRO A 145 11.29 -10.12 -19.49
CA PRO A 145 10.14 -10.36 -18.63
C PRO A 145 9.26 -9.10 -18.56
N ALA A 146 7.97 -9.30 -18.74
CA ALA A 146 6.96 -8.37 -18.26
C ALA A 146 7.16 -8.14 -16.75
N ALA A 147 7.29 -6.89 -16.36
CA ALA A 147 7.62 -6.47 -15.02
C ALA A 147 6.62 -6.99 -13.98
N PRO A 148 7.09 -7.60 -12.88
CA PRO A 148 6.26 -7.79 -11.71
C PRO A 148 6.05 -6.42 -11.03
N HIS A 149 4.81 -6.13 -10.64
CA HIS A 149 4.53 -5.05 -9.71
C HIS A 149 5.13 -5.42 -8.34
N VAL A 150 6.39 -5.10 -8.17
CA VAL A 150 7.01 -4.95 -6.86
C VAL A 150 6.75 -3.49 -6.51
N GLU A 151 5.99 -3.24 -5.45
CA GLU A 151 6.14 -2.01 -4.69
C GLU A 151 7.51 -2.08 -3.99
N GLU A 152 8.57 -2.10 -4.77
CA GLU A 152 9.86 -1.65 -4.28
C GLU A 152 9.72 -0.14 -4.10
N THR A 153 9.80 0.29 -2.87
CA THR A 153 10.35 1.61 -2.57
C THR A 153 11.76 1.64 -3.16
N VAL A 154 11.85 1.88 -4.47
CA VAL A 154 13.09 2.32 -5.08
C VAL A 154 13.31 3.72 -4.53
N THR A 155 13.94 3.78 -3.37
CA THR A 155 14.69 4.97 -2.98
C THR A 155 15.79 5.07 -4.02
N ASP A 156 15.63 6.00 -4.94
CA ASP A 156 16.70 6.44 -5.84
C ASP A 156 17.84 6.93 -4.93
N PRO A 157 19.01 6.27 -4.87
CA PRO A 157 20.08 6.66 -3.96
C PRO A 157 20.56 8.10 -4.21
N GLY A 158 20.29 8.68 -5.39
CA GLY A 158 20.54 10.08 -5.71
C GLY A 158 19.43 11.05 -5.28
N ALA A 159 18.20 10.54 -5.02
CA ALA A 159 17.08 11.38 -4.63
C ALA A 159 17.09 11.77 -3.15
N GLU A 160 17.76 11.02 -2.28
CA GLU A 160 17.84 11.34 -0.84
C GLU A 160 18.76 12.53 -0.56
N GLU A 161 19.85 12.70 -1.32
CA GLU A 161 20.76 13.85 -1.18
C GLU A 161 20.17 15.18 -1.66
N SER A 162 19.08 15.12 -2.44
CA SER A 162 18.45 16.31 -3.03
C SER A 162 17.21 16.82 -2.29
N GLN A 163 16.72 16.16 -1.24
CA GLN A 163 15.50 16.56 -0.51
C GLN A 163 15.80 17.64 0.53
N THR A 164 15.82 18.90 0.08
CA THR A 164 16.04 20.08 0.93
C THR A 164 14.79 20.96 0.98
N LEU A 165 14.75 21.92 1.92
CA LEU A 165 13.67 22.91 1.96
C LEU A 165 13.72 23.89 0.80
N GLU A 166 14.89 24.09 0.19
CA GLU A 166 15.10 25.01 -0.93
C GLU A 166 14.46 24.49 -2.22
N ASN A 167 14.49 23.17 -2.43
CA ASN A 167 13.88 22.55 -3.62
C ASN A 167 12.48 21.97 -3.37
N PHE A 168 11.89 22.29 -2.21
CA PHE A 168 10.51 21.93 -1.90
C PHE A 168 9.54 22.92 -2.56
N LEU A 169 8.68 22.42 -3.44
CA LEU A 169 7.70 23.23 -4.14
C LEU A 169 6.52 23.57 -3.23
N VAL A 170 6.21 24.86 -3.11
CA VAL A 170 5.22 25.39 -2.16
C VAL A 170 3.98 25.90 -2.88
N GLY A 171 2.84 25.35 -2.52
CA GLY A 171 1.52 25.80 -2.96
C GLY A 171 0.57 26.01 -1.78
N ASP A 172 -0.70 26.27 -2.07
CA ASP A 172 -1.70 26.49 -1.03
C ASP A 172 -1.93 25.23 -0.19
N SER A 173 -1.86 24.04 -0.83
CA SER A 173 -2.08 22.75 -0.21
C SER A 173 -1.03 22.35 0.85
N ASN A 174 0.17 22.94 0.84
CA ASN A 174 1.25 22.59 1.74
C ASN A 174 1.94 23.77 2.45
N ARG A 175 1.48 24.99 2.20
CA ARG A 175 2.08 26.26 2.71
C ARG A 175 2.23 26.27 4.22
N VAL A 176 1.23 25.81 4.95
CA VAL A 176 1.24 25.80 6.43
C VAL A 176 2.31 24.84 6.94
N ALA A 177 2.36 23.62 6.39
CA ALA A 177 3.35 22.60 6.76
C ALA A 177 4.77 23.07 6.43
N PHE A 178 4.99 23.67 5.25
CA PHE A 178 6.27 24.25 4.86
C PHE A 178 6.70 25.41 5.78
N GLY A 179 5.78 26.32 6.11
CA GLY A 179 6.05 27.42 7.04
C GLY A 179 6.48 26.94 8.41
N LEU A 180 5.87 25.86 8.90
CA LEU A 180 6.21 25.21 10.15
C LEU A 180 7.59 24.53 10.06
N ALA A 181 7.85 23.78 8.98
CA ALA A 181 9.13 23.15 8.72
C ALA A 181 10.29 24.15 8.68
N ARG A 182 10.09 25.28 8.01
CA ARG A 182 11.05 26.37 7.92
C ARG A 182 11.35 26.99 9.30
N ARG A 183 10.32 27.18 10.15
CA ARG A 183 10.54 27.66 11.53
C ARG A 183 11.34 26.68 12.36
N LEU A 184 11.04 25.39 12.26
CA LEU A 184 11.82 24.32 12.93
C LEU A 184 13.27 24.31 12.45
N ALA A 185 13.49 24.39 11.14
CA ALA A 185 14.82 24.43 10.53
C ALA A 185 15.67 25.62 10.99
N MET A 186 15.05 26.79 11.18
CA MET A 186 15.71 27.97 11.73
C MET A 186 15.95 27.88 13.25
N GLY A 187 15.53 26.79 13.89
CA GLY A 187 15.65 26.64 15.34
C GLY A 187 14.73 27.57 16.14
N ALA A 188 13.78 28.20 15.49
CA ALA A 188 12.81 29.04 16.15
C ALA A 188 11.84 28.20 16.99
N SER A 189 11.42 28.70 18.15
CA SER A 189 10.42 28.03 18.97
C SER A 189 9.14 27.87 18.19
N VAL A 190 8.69 26.63 18.08
CA VAL A 190 7.31 26.29 17.70
C VAL A 190 6.55 26.20 19.02
N ALA A 191 5.38 26.76 19.10
CA ALA A 191 4.58 26.85 20.32
C ALA A 191 4.18 25.47 20.90
N ALA A 192 4.80 24.38 20.45
CA ALA A 192 4.54 23.02 20.89
C ALA A 192 5.80 22.14 20.78
N HIS A 193 5.87 21.12 21.64
CA HIS A 193 6.92 20.10 21.60
C HIS A 193 6.59 18.91 20.68
N VAL A 194 5.32 18.75 20.30
CA VAL A 194 4.87 17.74 19.36
C VAL A 194 4.29 18.45 18.15
N VAL A 195 4.78 18.08 16.97
CA VAL A 195 4.33 18.59 15.68
C VAL A 195 3.91 17.41 14.82
N THR A 196 2.73 17.44 14.26
CA THR A 196 2.22 16.36 13.40
C THR A 196 1.92 16.89 12.01
N ILE A 197 2.56 16.32 11.00
CA ILE A 197 2.32 16.61 9.59
C ILE A 197 1.43 15.51 9.03
N ILE A 198 0.23 15.86 8.61
CA ILE A 198 -0.78 14.91 8.13
C ILE A 198 -1.06 15.14 6.66
N GLY A 199 -1.12 14.08 5.89
CA GLY A 199 -1.53 14.17 4.48
C GLY A 199 -1.43 12.85 3.75
N PRO A 200 -2.11 12.69 2.60
CA PRO A 200 -2.11 11.45 1.84
C PRO A 200 -0.72 11.04 1.36
N HIS A 201 -0.61 9.80 0.87
CA HIS A 201 0.67 9.32 0.35
C HIS A 201 1.17 10.15 -0.84
N GLY A 202 2.49 10.40 -0.86
CA GLY A 202 3.18 11.05 -1.99
C GLY A 202 2.98 12.56 -2.11
N VAL A 203 2.43 13.25 -1.08
CA VAL A 203 2.27 14.73 -1.08
C VAL A 203 3.54 15.47 -0.66
N GLY A 204 4.62 14.75 -0.28
CA GLY A 204 5.90 15.36 0.07
C GLY A 204 6.21 15.41 1.57
N LYS A 205 5.53 14.64 2.43
CA LYS A 205 5.82 14.59 3.88
C LYS A 205 7.26 14.21 4.16
N THR A 206 7.75 13.12 3.57
CA THR A 206 9.14 12.65 3.70
C THR A 206 10.14 13.70 3.22
N HIS A 207 9.88 14.34 2.06
CA HIS A 207 10.71 15.43 1.55
C HIS A 207 10.80 16.58 2.57
N LEU A 208 9.68 16.97 3.16
CA LEU A 208 9.64 18.03 4.17
C LEU A 208 10.42 17.63 5.44
N MET A 209 10.29 16.38 5.88
CA MET A 209 11.02 15.84 7.03
C MET A 209 12.52 15.81 6.77
N ARG A 210 12.97 15.33 5.61
CA ARG A 210 14.38 15.32 5.19
C ARG A 210 14.94 16.74 5.04
N GLY A 211 14.14 17.65 4.49
CA GLY A 211 14.52 19.07 4.42
C GLY A 211 14.73 19.71 5.78
N ILE A 212 13.89 19.40 6.79
CA ILE A 212 14.09 19.83 8.18
C ILE A 212 15.39 19.24 8.73
N GLU A 213 15.60 17.93 8.52
CA GLU A 213 16.80 17.23 8.96
C GLU A 213 18.08 17.87 8.40
N ALA A 214 18.15 18.06 7.08
CA ALA A 214 19.29 18.65 6.39
C ALA A 214 19.63 20.05 6.94
N ALA A 215 18.62 20.91 7.06
CA ALA A 215 18.78 22.27 7.57
C ALA A 215 19.23 22.31 9.04
N LEU A 216 18.69 21.44 9.90
CA LEU A 216 19.07 21.37 11.30
C LEU A 216 20.47 20.78 11.49
N LYS A 217 20.87 19.79 10.71
CA LYS A 217 22.24 19.23 10.72
C LYS A 217 23.27 20.30 10.38
N THR A 218 22.95 21.17 9.41
CA THR A 218 23.83 22.29 9.02
C THR A 218 23.92 23.35 10.11
N THR A 219 22.83 23.69 10.79
CA THR A 219 22.76 24.79 11.74
C THR A 219 23.13 24.42 13.17
N ARG A 220 22.86 23.18 13.61
CA ARG A 220 22.99 22.72 15.01
C ARG A 220 23.92 21.53 15.22
N GLY A 221 24.47 20.98 14.15
CA GLY A 221 25.31 19.78 14.17
C GLY A 221 24.48 18.46 14.07
N GLN A 222 25.17 17.41 13.61
CA GLN A 222 24.53 16.13 13.25
C GLN A 222 23.88 15.41 14.44
N GLU A 223 24.43 15.55 15.65
CA GLU A 223 23.91 14.85 16.83
C GLU A 223 22.65 15.48 17.43
N SER A 224 22.25 16.68 16.99
CA SER A 224 21.07 17.38 17.52
C SER A 224 19.76 16.94 16.91
N VAL A 225 19.80 16.21 15.80
CA VAL A 225 18.61 15.76 15.02
C VAL A 225 18.70 14.28 14.76
N LEU A 226 17.60 13.60 14.99
CA LEU A 226 17.43 12.20 14.65
C LEU A 226 16.23 12.04 13.70
N TYR A 227 16.47 11.60 12.48
CA TYR A 227 15.42 11.15 11.57
C TYR A 227 15.37 9.63 11.57
N MET A 228 14.18 9.08 11.70
CA MET A 228 13.92 7.64 11.61
C MET A 228 12.58 7.42 10.87
N SER A 229 12.50 6.35 10.10
CA SER A 229 11.21 5.80 9.71
C SER A 229 10.61 5.01 10.87
N SER A 230 9.31 4.82 10.85
CA SER A 230 8.62 3.93 11.82
C SER A 230 9.09 2.49 11.75
N GLU A 231 9.58 2.06 10.58
CA GLU A 231 10.16 0.74 10.39
C GLU A 231 11.52 0.64 11.07
N ASP A 232 12.41 1.60 10.85
CA ASP A 232 13.73 1.66 11.50
C ASP A 232 13.62 1.67 13.02
N PHE A 233 12.69 2.49 13.55
CA PHE A 233 12.42 2.51 14.99
C PHE A 233 11.97 1.13 15.49
N THR A 234 11.07 0.48 14.74
CA THR A 234 10.57 -0.85 15.10
C THR A 234 11.68 -1.90 15.09
N VAL A 235 12.52 -1.90 14.06
CA VAL A 235 13.66 -2.82 13.95
C VAL A 235 14.62 -2.60 15.11
N ALA A 236 15.05 -1.37 15.35
CA ALA A 236 15.95 -1.05 16.45
C ALA A 236 15.38 -1.46 17.83
N PHE A 237 14.08 -1.25 18.06
CA PHE A 237 13.42 -1.66 19.30
C PHE A 237 13.36 -3.19 19.44
N VAL A 238 12.91 -3.90 18.40
CA VAL A 238 12.78 -5.38 18.43
C VAL A 238 14.14 -6.05 18.61
N GLU A 239 15.18 -5.54 17.95
CA GLU A 239 16.54 -6.03 18.15
C GLU A 239 17.05 -5.79 19.57
N GLY A 240 16.80 -4.60 20.11
CA GLY A 240 17.12 -4.30 21.50
C GLY A 240 16.42 -5.25 22.49
N VAL A 241 15.15 -5.53 22.26
CA VAL A 241 14.39 -6.51 23.09
C VAL A 241 14.98 -7.92 22.96
N LYS A 242 15.33 -8.39 21.75
CA LYS A 242 15.99 -9.68 21.53
C LYS A 242 17.33 -9.78 22.26
N ARG A 243 18.13 -8.71 22.25
CA ARG A 243 19.41 -8.60 22.95
C ARG A 243 19.25 -8.35 24.48
N LYS A 244 18.00 -8.12 24.96
CA LYS A 244 17.69 -7.66 26.32
C LYS A 244 18.35 -6.35 26.69
N ASP A 245 18.68 -5.55 25.72
CA ASP A 245 19.33 -4.24 25.88
C ASP A 245 18.78 -3.23 24.87
N THR A 246 18.00 -2.28 25.35
CA THR A 246 17.46 -1.15 24.56
C THR A 246 18.23 0.16 24.84
N SER A 247 19.38 0.09 25.49
CA SER A 247 20.15 1.26 25.93
C SER A 247 20.66 2.09 24.76
N GLU A 248 21.01 1.45 23.64
CA GLU A 248 21.50 2.10 22.42
C GLU A 248 20.41 2.98 21.81
N LEU A 249 19.20 2.43 21.59
CA LEU A 249 18.05 3.19 21.08
C LEU A 249 17.71 4.37 22.02
N ARG A 250 17.70 4.11 23.33
CA ARG A 250 17.45 5.15 24.34
C ARG A 250 18.51 6.23 24.32
N ALA A 251 19.77 5.88 24.17
CA ALA A 251 20.88 6.83 24.10
C ALA A 251 20.77 7.69 22.84
N MET A 252 20.49 7.08 21.69
CA MET A 252 20.30 7.76 20.41
C MET A 252 19.18 8.80 20.49
N VAL A 253 17.99 8.38 20.95
CA VAL A 253 16.82 9.26 21.07
C VAL A 253 17.04 10.38 22.10
N ARG A 254 17.72 10.11 23.22
CA ARG A 254 17.97 11.12 24.27
C ARG A 254 19.00 12.19 23.88
N ARG A 255 19.94 11.89 22.97
CA ARG A 255 20.91 12.86 22.47
C ARG A 255 20.27 13.89 21.55
N ALA A 256 19.25 13.49 20.80
CA ALA A 256 18.59 14.35 19.85
C ALA A 256 17.71 15.38 20.55
N LYS A 257 17.82 16.64 20.10
CA LYS A 257 16.91 17.73 20.49
C LYS A 257 15.68 17.79 19.61
N VAL A 258 15.78 17.29 18.39
CA VAL A 258 14.68 17.17 17.44
C VAL A 258 14.64 15.73 16.94
N VAL A 259 13.52 15.07 17.10
CA VAL A 259 13.27 13.72 16.57
C VAL A 259 12.22 13.81 15.50
N LEU A 260 12.55 13.30 14.33
CA LEU A 260 11.68 13.27 13.15
C LEU A 260 11.31 11.81 12.90
N LEU A 261 10.03 11.46 13.07
CA LEU A 261 9.53 10.10 12.82
C LEU A 261 8.60 10.10 11.63
N ASP A 262 9.01 9.43 10.57
CA ASP A 262 8.22 9.30 9.36
C ASP A 262 7.31 8.07 9.39
N ASP A 263 6.19 8.16 8.68
CA ASP A 263 5.19 7.09 8.54
C ASP A 263 4.66 6.52 9.87
N PHE A 264 4.33 7.41 10.80
CA PHE A 264 3.90 7.09 12.17
C PHE A 264 2.78 6.04 12.22
N GLN A 265 1.89 5.97 11.22
CA GLN A 265 0.80 4.99 11.16
C GLN A 265 1.28 3.54 11.27
N PHE A 266 2.50 3.21 10.85
CA PHE A 266 3.02 1.84 10.91
C PHE A 266 3.41 1.38 12.32
N ILE A 267 3.79 2.31 13.21
CA ILE A 267 4.00 1.98 14.63
C ILE A 267 2.67 1.68 15.32
N CYS A 268 1.59 2.35 14.94
CA CYS A 268 0.28 2.21 15.58
C CYS A 268 -0.23 0.76 15.54
N SER A 269 0.11 -0.01 14.52
CA SER A 269 -0.27 -1.43 14.41
C SER A 269 0.50 -2.36 15.37
N LYS A 270 1.50 -1.85 16.13
CA LYS A 270 2.42 -2.63 16.98
C LYS A 270 2.38 -2.13 18.44
N PRO A 271 1.46 -2.63 19.27
CA PRO A 271 1.21 -2.06 20.60
C PRO A 271 2.44 -1.91 21.50
N GLY A 272 3.33 -2.90 21.51
CA GLY A 272 4.56 -2.84 22.32
C GLY A 272 5.52 -1.74 21.85
N THR A 273 5.71 -1.61 20.55
CA THR A 273 6.55 -0.56 19.94
C THR A 273 5.92 0.83 20.16
N LEU A 274 4.61 0.94 20.07
CA LEU A 274 3.87 2.17 20.28
C LEU A 274 4.05 2.70 21.71
N VAL A 275 3.90 1.84 22.72
CA VAL A 275 4.09 2.21 24.14
C VAL A 275 5.53 2.70 24.39
N GLU A 276 6.54 2.01 23.86
CA GLU A 276 7.94 2.42 24.01
C GLU A 276 8.20 3.75 23.30
N PHE A 277 7.65 3.94 22.09
CA PHE A 277 7.75 5.21 21.37
C PHE A 277 7.21 6.38 22.21
N PHE A 278 6.02 6.25 22.80
CA PHE A 278 5.46 7.30 23.64
C PHE A 278 6.27 7.53 24.94
N SER A 279 6.90 6.49 25.48
CA SER A 279 7.87 6.65 26.57
C SER A 279 9.04 7.54 26.16
N HIS A 280 9.58 7.33 24.97
CA HIS A 280 10.66 8.18 24.41
C HIS A 280 10.16 9.59 24.11
N LEU A 281 8.98 9.75 23.49
CA LEU A 281 8.39 11.06 23.19
C LEU A 281 8.31 11.91 24.47
N ARG A 282 7.77 11.36 25.56
CA ARG A 282 7.68 12.06 26.85
C ARG A 282 9.07 12.46 27.38
N ALA A 283 10.04 11.60 27.26
CA ALA A 283 11.41 11.91 27.70
C ALA A 283 12.02 13.04 26.89
N ILE A 284 11.80 13.09 25.56
CA ILE A 284 12.26 14.17 24.69
C ILE A 284 11.60 15.49 25.09
N VAL A 285 10.27 15.49 25.22
CA VAL A 285 9.48 16.66 25.59
C VAL A 285 9.89 17.20 26.97
N ALA A 286 10.08 16.31 27.96
CA ALA A 286 10.53 16.68 29.30
C ALA A 286 11.92 17.35 29.31
N ASN A 287 12.77 17.00 28.34
CA ASN A 287 14.08 17.62 28.13
C ASN A 287 14.06 18.88 27.23
N GLY A 288 12.88 19.41 26.93
CA GLY A 288 12.71 20.59 26.08
C GLY A 288 12.95 20.33 24.58
N GLY A 289 12.99 19.06 24.16
CA GLY A 289 13.11 18.68 22.75
C GLY A 289 11.79 18.78 21.99
N VAL A 290 11.84 18.55 20.69
CA VAL A 290 10.70 18.57 19.77
C VAL A 290 10.61 17.25 19.04
N VAL A 291 9.40 16.71 18.92
CA VAL A 291 9.10 15.52 18.13
C VAL A 291 8.21 15.92 16.96
N VAL A 292 8.63 15.57 15.75
CA VAL A 292 7.87 15.79 14.52
C VAL A 292 7.41 14.43 13.99
N LEU A 293 6.12 14.27 13.80
CA LEU A 293 5.50 13.05 13.29
C LEU A 293 4.96 13.30 11.89
N ALA A 294 5.24 12.42 10.94
CA ALA A 294 4.53 12.41 9.67
C ALA A 294 3.56 11.23 9.61
N CYS A 295 2.33 11.48 9.23
CA CYS A 295 1.26 10.48 9.20
C CYS A 295 0.36 10.67 7.98
N ASP A 296 -0.23 9.58 7.47
CA ASP A 296 -1.20 9.63 6.37
C ASP A 296 -2.65 9.86 6.85
N GLN A 297 -2.90 9.63 8.15
CA GLN A 297 -4.22 9.72 8.76
C GLN A 297 -4.20 10.64 9.98
N THR A 298 -5.36 11.19 10.31
CA THR A 298 -5.51 11.98 11.53
C THR A 298 -5.44 11.09 12.77
N PRO A 299 -4.84 11.56 13.88
CA PRO A 299 -4.76 10.79 15.13
C PRO A 299 -6.11 10.31 15.65
N ALA A 300 -7.19 11.02 15.32
CA ALA A 300 -8.55 10.65 15.71
C ALA A 300 -9.06 9.34 15.08
N VAL A 301 -8.48 8.94 13.94
CA VAL A 301 -8.89 7.73 13.17
C VAL A 301 -7.98 6.54 13.49
N LEU A 302 -6.88 6.76 14.21
CA LEU A 302 -5.95 5.70 14.60
C LEU A 302 -6.50 4.96 15.84
N ASP A 303 -7.22 3.87 15.60
CA ASP A 303 -7.93 3.10 16.64
C ASP A 303 -6.99 2.53 17.74
N GLN A 304 -5.72 2.37 17.46
CA GLN A 304 -4.72 1.78 18.35
C GLN A 304 -4.15 2.77 19.38
N LEU A 305 -4.40 4.07 19.20
CA LEU A 305 -4.00 5.09 20.16
C LEU A 305 -4.98 5.09 21.35
N ASP A 306 -4.45 4.96 22.56
CA ASP A 306 -5.25 5.26 23.75
C ASP A 306 -5.56 6.77 23.86
N ASP A 307 -6.49 7.13 24.71
CA ASP A 307 -6.95 8.53 24.85
C ASP A 307 -5.78 9.45 25.24
N ARG A 308 -4.88 8.99 26.11
CA ARG A 308 -3.72 9.77 26.54
C ARG A 308 -2.72 10.01 25.42
N MET A 309 -2.43 8.97 24.63
CA MET A 309 -1.55 9.10 23.45
C MET A 309 -2.14 10.04 22.42
N ARG A 310 -3.44 9.95 22.23
CA ARG A 310 -4.18 10.84 21.32
C ARG A 310 -4.15 12.28 21.79
N ASP A 311 -4.35 12.53 23.08
CA ASP A 311 -4.28 13.86 23.69
C ASP A 311 -2.86 14.45 23.58
N GLU A 312 -1.80 13.65 23.77
CA GLU A 312 -0.41 14.10 23.62
C GLU A 312 -0.10 14.58 22.20
N ILE A 313 -0.65 13.92 21.18
CA ILE A 313 -0.49 14.35 19.76
C ILE A 313 -1.38 15.56 19.47
N GLN A 314 -2.65 15.54 19.87
CA GLN A 314 -3.62 16.62 19.61
C GLN A 314 -3.30 17.90 20.39
N GLY A 315 -2.68 17.79 21.54
CA GLY A 315 -2.18 18.93 22.31
C GLY A 315 -0.99 19.65 21.65
N GLY A 316 -0.44 19.09 20.59
CA GLY A 316 0.62 19.65 19.76
C GLY A 316 0.10 20.53 18.63
N VAL A 317 0.99 20.80 17.67
CA VAL A 317 0.64 21.52 16.42
C VAL A 317 0.40 20.49 15.31
N ILE A 318 -0.74 20.60 14.65
CA ILE A 318 -1.10 19.76 13.50
C ILE A 318 -1.06 20.62 12.23
N ALA A 319 -0.28 20.17 11.24
CA ALA A 319 -0.23 20.77 9.90
C ALA A 319 -0.74 19.78 8.86
N HIS A 320 -1.68 20.21 8.06
CA HIS A 320 -2.22 19.40 6.98
C HIS A 320 -1.49 19.68 5.67
N MET A 321 -1.25 18.62 4.90
CA MET A 321 -0.78 18.66 3.53
C MET A 321 -1.84 17.95 2.68
N ASP A 322 -2.46 18.70 1.77
CA ASP A 322 -3.46 18.16 0.86
C ASP A 322 -2.83 17.75 -0.49
N LEU A 323 -3.64 17.15 -1.37
CA LEU A 323 -3.21 16.93 -2.74
C LEU A 323 -2.90 18.27 -3.40
N PRO A 324 -1.84 18.36 -4.22
CA PRO A 324 -1.45 19.62 -4.85
C PRO A 324 -2.57 20.16 -5.74
N GLU A 325 -2.83 21.44 -5.64
CA GLU A 325 -3.71 22.19 -6.55
C GLU A 325 -3.09 22.26 -7.95
N ARG A 326 -3.89 22.65 -8.96
CA ARG A 326 -3.47 22.65 -10.37
C ARG A 326 -2.14 23.40 -10.61
N SER A 327 -1.97 24.57 -10.02
CA SER A 327 -0.76 25.38 -10.15
C SER A 327 0.47 24.65 -9.65
N LEU A 328 0.38 24.05 -8.45
CA LEU A 328 1.45 23.28 -7.87
C LEU A 328 1.72 21.99 -8.65
N ARG A 329 0.68 21.30 -9.15
CA ARG A 329 0.88 20.11 -10.01
C ARG A 329 1.66 20.46 -11.27
N ARG A 330 1.32 21.58 -11.91
CA ARG A 330 2.03 22.07 -13.09
C ARG A 330 3.51 22.34 -12.81
N GLU A 331 3.80 23.00 -11.69
CA GLU A 331 5.16 23.27 -11.25
C GLU A 331 5.93 21.95 -10.94
N ILE A 332 5.30 21.00 -10.24
CA ILE A 332 5.89 19.68 -9.98
C ILE A 332 6.23 18.94 -11.28
N VAL A 333 5.30 18.91 -12.25
CA VAL A 333 5.52 18.25 -13.55
C VAL A 333 6.67 18.93 -14.28
N ARG A 334 6.71 20.26 -14.31
CA ARG A 334 7.77 21.04 -14.97
C ARG A 334 9.13 20.73 -14.36
N THR A 335 9.26 20.92 -13.02
CA THR A 335 10.52 20.66 -12.32
C THR A 335 11.02 19.24 -12.58
N LYS A 336 10.11 18.27 -12.64
CA LYS A 336 10.52 16.88 -12.92
C LYS A 336 10.84 16.62 -14.39
N ALA A 337 10.23 17.33 -15.31
CA ALA A 337 10.63 17.29 -16.71
C ALA A 337 12.03 17.89 -16.89
N ASP A 338 12.31 19.02 -16.21
CA ASP A 338 13.62 19.67 -16.22
C ASP A 338 14.71 18.76 -15.59
N ASP A 339 14.40 18.06 -14.49
CA ASP A 339 15.32 17.09 -13.87
C ASP A 339 15.68 15.95 -14.85
N VAL A 340 14.69 15.45 -15.61
CA VAL A 340 14.91 14.40 -16.61
C VAL A 340 15.69 14.94 -17.80
N ALA A 341 15.36 16.14 -18.28
CA ALA A 341 16.08 16.80 -19.39
C ALA A 341 17.53 17.12 -19.01
N ALA A 342 17.82 17.46 -17.76
CA ALA A 342 19.19 17.65 -17.27
C ALA A 342 20.02 16.35 -17.28
N ALA A 343 19.36 15.19 -17.18
CA ALA A 343 20.00 13.88 -17.25
C ALA A 343 20.10 13.32 -18.67
N ASP A 344 19.21 13.72 -19.56
CA ASP A 344 19.15 13.28 -20.96
C ASP A 344 18.62 14.42 -21.85
N ASP A 345 19.51 15.08 -22.58
CA ASP A 345 19.22 16.21 -23.48
C ASP A 345 18.22 15.86 -24.61
N ALA A 346 17.97 14.58 -24.84
CA ALA A 346 16.98 14.12 -25.83
C ALA A 346 15.53 14.25 -25.32
N PHE A 347 15.32 14.53 -24.03
CA PHE A 347 13.99 14.68 -23.46
C PHE A 347 13.62 16.15 -23.31
N GLU A 348 12.57 16.56 -23.99
CA GLU A 348 11.93 17.87 -23.83
C GLU A 348 10.43 17.68 -23.68
N LEU A 349 9.85 18.25 -22.62
CA LEU A 349 8.40 18.21 -22.37
C LEU A 349 7.80 19.59 -22.59
N GLU A 350 7.15 19.79 -23.73
CA GLU A 350 6.48 21.05 -24.08
C GLU A 350 5.36 21.41 -23.09
N GLU A 351 5.07 22.70 -22.96
CA GLU A 351 4.06 23.25 -22.05
C GLU A 351 2.67 22.62 -22.20
N GLU A 352 2.29 22.29 -23.42
CA GLU A 352 1.01 21.61 -23.69
C GLU A 352 0.89 20.28 -22.93
N TRP A 353 1.98 19.52 -22.89
CA TRP A 353 2.01 18.23 -22.20
C TRP A 353 2.13 18.38 -20.70
N VAL A 354 2.84 19.40 -20.22
CA VAL A 354 2.88 19.77 -18.79
C VAL A 354 1.47 20.10 -18.31
N ASP A 355 0.75 20.94 -19.03
CA ASP A 355 -0.63 21.33 -18.70
C ASP A 355 -1.56 20.11 -18.76
N MET A 356 -1.42 19.25 -19.77
CA MET A 356 -2.23 18.04 -19.89
C MET A 356 -2.02 17.07 -18.74
N LEU A 357 -0.78 16.85 -18.29
CA LEU A 357 -0.46 16.02 -17.14
C LEU A 357 -1.04 16.63 -15.84
N ALA A 358 -0.84 17.93 -15.64
CA ALA A 358 -1.35 18.64 -14.47
C ALA A 358 -2.89 18.66 -14.39
N ASP A 359 -3.58 18.73 -15.53
CA ASP A 359 -5.05 18.76 -15.59
C ASP A 359 -5.66 17.38 -15.41
N ARG A 360 -5.07 16.35 -16.02
CA ARG A 360 -5.64 15.00 -16.04
C ARG A 360 -5.23 14.10 -14.88
N LEU A 361 -4.19 14.48 -14.13
CA LEU A 361 -3.74 13.76 -12.94
C LEU A 361 -4.01 14.59 -11.68
N PRO A 362 -5.21 14.53 -11.09
CA PRO A 362 -5.47 15.08 -9.76
C PRO A 362 -4.83 14.17 -8.71
N ALA A 363 -3.50 14.12 -8.70
CA ALA A 363 -2.73 13.10 -8.02
C ALA A 363 -1.62 13.71 -7.16
N SER A 364 -1.02 12.88 -6.32
CA SER A 364 0.12 13.25 -5.50
C SER A 364 1.38 13.52 -6.33
N GLY A 365 2.35 14.21 -5.75
CA GLY A 365 3.63 14.49 -6.39
C GLY A 365 4.34 13.22 -6.90
N ARG A 366 4.29 12.12 -6.14
CA ARG A 366 4.86 10.82 -6.57
C ARG A 366 4.22 10.30 -7.86
N ALA A 367 2.91 10.40 -7.99
CA ALA A 367 2.21 9.96 -9.20
C ALA A 367 2.50 10.88 -10.39
N LEU A 368 2.67 12.18 -10.17
CA LEU A 368 3.09 13.12 -11.21
C LEU A 368 4.53 12.80 -11.70
N TYR A 369 5.45 12.47 -10.78
CA TYR A 369 6.79 12.01 -11.11
C TYR A 369 6.75 10.74 -11.97
N GLY A 370 5.95 9.75 -11.53
CA GLY A 370 5.76 8.53 -12.28
C GLY A 370 5.23 8.78 -13.70
N ALA A 371 4.34 9.75 -13.87
CA ALA A 371 3.81 10.11 -15.17
C ALA A 371 4.89 10.69 -16.10
N VAL A 372 5.69 11.65 -15.62
CA VAL A 372 6.80 12.22 -16.41
C VAL A 372 7.80 11.13 -16.80
N ARG A 373 8.18 10.27 -15.84
CA ARG A 373 9.08 9.13 -16.10
C ARG A 373 8.50 8.15 -17.11
N ASN A 374 7.20 7.87 -17.07
CA ASN A 374 6.54 7.00 -18.04
C ASN A 374 6.49 7.63 -19.45
N VAL A 375 6.35 8.97 -19.54
CA VAL A 375 6.47 9.68 -20.82
C VAL A 375 7.88 9.51 -21.35
N TYR A 376 8.91 9.79 -20.57
CA TYR A 376 10.32 9.65 -20.94
C TYR A 376 10.65 8.22 -21.43
N VAL A 377 10.28 7.20 -20.65
CA VAL A 377 10.49 5.79 -21.01
C VAL A 377 9.74 5.41 -22.28
N GLY A 378 8.50 5.85 -22.43
CA GLY A 378 7.63 5.52 -23.56
C GLY A 378 7.95 6.29 -24.85
N THR A 379 8.78 7.32 -24.77
CA THR A 379 9.20 8.14 -25.92
C THR A 379 10.69 8.01 -26.16
N VAL A 380 11.54 8.69 -25.43
CA VAL A 380 12.98 8.76 -25.67
C VAL A 380 13.64 7.39 -25.59
N LEU A 381 13.47 6.66 -24.48
CA LEU A 381 14.09 5.34 -24.33
C LEU A 381 13.53 4.30 -25.29
N ALA A 382 12.25 4.41 -25.69
CA ALA A 382 11.64 3.52 -26.67
C ALA A 382 11.86 3.95 -28.11
N GLY A 383 12.52 5.08 -28.38
CA GLY A 383 12.75 5.62 -29.71
C GLY A 383 11.46 6.08 -30.41
N HIS A 384 10.45 6.47 -29.67
CA HIS A 384 9.17 6.94 -30.20
C HIS A 384 9.03 8.46 -30.08
N PRO A 385 8.35 9.12 -31.03
CA PRO A 385 8.09 10.56 -30.91
C PRO A 385 7.13 10.85 -29.74
N LEU A 386 7.32 12.01 -29.09
CA LEU A 386 6.39 12.54 -28.11
C LEU A 386 5.08 12.91 -28.81
N THR A 387 4.02 12.24 -28.46
CA THR A 387 2.68 12.44 -29.02
C THR A 387 1.63 12.47 -27.93
N LYS A 388 0.47 13.04 -28.21
CA LYS A 388 -0.68 13.01 -27.31
C LYS A 388 -1.02 11.60 -26.80
N ALA A 389 -0.94 10.61 -27.69
CA ALA A 389 -1.21 9.22 -27.33
C ALA A 389 -0.18 8.65 -26.34
N ALA A 390 1.09 9.04 -26.44
CA ALA A 390 2.14 8.64 -25.50
C ALA A 390 1.88 9.23 -24.10
N VAL A 391 1.54 10.52 -24.05
CA VAL A 391 1.19 11.20 -22.78
C VAL A 391 -0.09 10.60 -22.16
N GLU A 392 -1.13 10.35 -22.97
CA GLU A 392 -2.35 9.69 -22.51
C GLU A 392 -2.08 8.29 -21.95
N LYS A 393 -1.20 7.53 -22.59
CA LYS A 393 -0.77 6.21 -22.09
C LYS A 393 -0.05 6.32 -20.75
N ALA A 394 0.85 7.29 -20.58
CA ALA A 394 1.54 7.53 -19.32
C ALA A 394 0.58 7.91 -18.20
N ILE A 395 -0.42 8.75 -18.49
CA ILE A 395 -1.51 9.08 -17.57
C ILE A 395 -2.28 7.81 -17.16
N GLN A 396 -2.65 6.98 -18.12
CA GLN A 396 -3.38 5.73 -17.86
C GLN A 396 -2.58 4.77 -16.97
N LEU A 397 -1.27 4.64 -17.19
CA LEU A 397 -0.39 3.83 -16.34
C LEU A 397 -0.37 4.31 -14.89
N GLN A 398 -0.36 5.64 -14.66
CA GLN A 398 -0.39 6.21 -13.31
C GLN A 398 -1.75 6.09 -12.61
N LEU A 399 -2.82 6.09 -13.39
CA LEU A 399 -4.17 5.86 -12.87
C LEU A 399 -4.44 4.37 -12.57
N GLY A 400 -3.40 3.53 -12.63
CA GLY A 400 -3.46 2.14 -12.19
C GLY A 400 -3.63 1.11 -13.30
N GLY A 401 -3.32 1.43 -14.57
CA GLY A 401 -3.25 0.44 -15.67
C GLY A 401 -4.54 -0.36 -15.96
N SER A 402 -5.41 -0.44 -15.00
CA SER A 402 -6.79 -0.81 -15.22
C SER A 402 -7.51 0.39 -15.85
N PRO A 403 -8.27 0.21 -16.92
CA PRO A 403 -9.22 1.24 -17.28
C PRO A 403 -9.97 1.56 -15.97
N VAL A 404 -9.97 2.84 -15.56
CA VAL A 404 -10.81 3.29 -14.43
C VAL A 404 -12.14 2.57 -14.65
N ARG A 405 -12.42 1.55 -13.86
CA ARG A 405 -13.69 0.83 -14.03
C ARG A 405 -14.72 1.91 -13.84
N ALA A 406 -15.44 2.18 -14.92
CA ALA A 406 -16.47 3.19 -14.88
C ALA A 406 -17.26 2.99 -13.58
N PRO A 407 -17.41 4.01 -12.75
CA PRO A 407 -18.01 3.84 -11.44
C PRO A 407 -19.37 3.18 -11.59
N LYS A 408 -19.71 2.24 -10.73
CA LYS A 408 -21.03 1.61 -10.76
C LYS A 408 -22.08 2.70 -10.54
N ILE A 409 -23.18 2.69 -11.29
CA ILE A 409 -24.26 3.68 -11.13
C ILE A 409 -24.77 3.72 -9.68
N ASP A 410 -24.69 2.60 -8.97
CA ASP A 410 -25.02 2.53 -7.55
C ASP A 410 -24.08 3.36 -6.68
N THR A 411 -22.78 3.39 -6.98
CA THR A 411 -21.80 4.28 -6.29
C THR A 411 -22.13 5.74 -6.59
N ILE A 412 -22.45 6.08 -7.84
CA ILE A 412 -22.85 7.44 -8.23
C ILE A 412 -24.08 7.89 -7.45
N LYS A 413 -25.11 7.05 -7.34
CA LYS A 413 -26.31 7.34 -6.56
C LYS A 413 -25.99 7.56 -5.09
N ASP A 414 -25.21 6.68 -4.47
CA ASP A 414 -24.87 6.75 -3.04
C ASP A 414 -24.07 8.02 -2.70
N VAL A 415 -23.06 8.34 -3.50
CA VAL A 415 -22.23 9.54 -3.26
C VAL A 415 -23.05 10.81 -3.48
N THR A 416 -23.87 10.84 -4.54
CA THR A 416 -24.76 11.98 -4.80
C THR A 416 -25.81 12.14 -3.70
N ALA A 417 -26.43 11.03 -3.25
CA ALA A 417 -27.40 11.05 -2.17
C ALA A 417 -26.81 11.63 -0.88
N LYS A 418 -25.62 11.18 -0.50
CA LYS A 418 -24.88 11.71 0.68
C LYS A 418 -24.57 13.19 0.53
N ALA A 419 -24.11 13.63 -0.64
CA ALA A 419 -23.74 15.03 -0.89
C ALA A 419 -24.91 15.99 -0.74
N TYR A 420 -26.13 15.56 -1.08
CA TYR A 420 -27.34 16.40 -1.03
C TYR A 420 -28.30 16.06 0.13
N GLY A 421 -27.89 15.19 1.08
CA GLY A 421 -28.69 14.86 2.24
C GLY A 421 -30.00 14.13 1.93
N VAL A 422 -30.02 13.35 0.85
CA VAL A 422 -31.17 12.52 0.42
C VAL A 422 -30.80 11.04 0.46
N THR A 423 -31.80 10.15 0.38
CA THR A 423 -31.55 8.71 0.30
C THR A 423 -31.43 8.24 -1.14
N LYS A 424 -30.83 7.08 -1.36
CA LYS A 424 -30.78 6.43 -2.67
C LYS A 424 -32.19 6.15 -3.21
N GLN A 425 -33.11 5.75 -2.31
CA GLN A 425 -34.51 5.52 -2.65
C GLN A 425 -35.21 6.81 -3.11
N ASP A 426 -34.84 7.98 -2.56
CA ASP A 426 -35.37 9.26 -3.02
C ASP A 426 -34.95 9.58 -4.44
N LEU A 427 -33.71 9.21 -4.82
CA LEU A 427 -33.23 9.37 -6.19
C LEU A 427 -33.97 8.45 -7.19
N GLU A 428 -34.42 7.29 -6.76
CA GLU A 428 -35.19 6.34 -7.57
C GLU A 428 -36.68 6.63 -7.55
N SER A 429 -37.19 7.32 -6.54
CA SER A 429 -38.63 7.60 -6.34
C SER A 429 -39.25 8.42 -7.47
N SER A 430 -40.55 8.30 -7.65
CA SER A 430 -41.31 9.10 -8.61
C SER A 430 -41.52 10.56 -8.17
N CYS A 431 -41.06 10.93 -6.97
CA CYS A 431 -41.25 12.27 -6.39
C CYS A 431 -40.61 13.37 -7.25
N ARG A 432 -41.42 14.42 -7.57
CA ARG A 432 -41.00 15.58 -8.39
C ARG A 432 -40.58 16.78 -7.59
N LYS A 433 -40.58 16.73 -6.24
CA LYS A 433 -40.12 17.85 -5.41
C LYS A 433 -38.67 18.18 -5.74
N ARG A 434 -38.35 19.48 -5.83
CA ARG A 434 -37.04 20.00 -6.27
C ARG A 434 -35.88 19.39 -5.48
N GLN A 435 -36.04 19.20 -4.18
CA GLN A 435 -35.05 18.62 -3.28
C GLN A 435 -34.58 17.19 -3.68
N PHE A 436 -35.43 16.42 -4.37
CA PHE A 436 -35.12 15.07 -4.87
C PHE A 436 -34.85 15.06 -6.37
N ALA A 437 -35.54 15.93 -7.12
CA ALA A 437 -35.46 15.96 -8.58
C ALA A 437 -34.11 16.52 -9.06
N GLN A 438 -33.57 17.52 -8.38
CA GLN A 438 -32.29 18.15 -8.75
C GLN A 438 -31.10 17.19 -8.51
N PRO A 439 -30.88 16.60 -7.31
CA PRO A 439 -29.83 15.61 -7.12
C PRO A 439 -29.95 14.40 -8.05
N ARG A 440 -31.18 13.96 -8.35
CA ARG A 440 -31.42 12.90 -9.33
C ARG A 440 -30.93 13.27 -10.72
N GLN A 441 -31.18 14.53 -11.18
CA GLN A 441 -30.72 15.01 -12.48
C GLN A 441 -29.18 15.07 -12.52
N TYR A 442 -28.53 15.47 -11.44
CA TYR A 442 -27.06 15.44 -11.31
C TYR A 442 -26.51 14.01 -11.38
N ALA A 443 -27.12 13.08 -10.64
CA ALA A 443 -26.71 11.68 -10.68
C ALA A 443 -26.90 11.04 -12.07
N MET A 444 -28.00 11.35 -12.78
CA MET A 444 -28.23 10.89 -14.16
C MET A 444 -27.19 11.50 -15.13
N TYR A 445 -26.88 12.79 -15.00
CA TYR A 445 -25.86 13.48 -15.78
C TYR A 445 -24.48 12.84 -15.59
N LEU A 446 -24.05 12.68 -14.33
CA LEU A 446 -22.76 12.05 -14.00
C LEU A 446 -22.71 10.58 -14.40
N SER A 447 -23.83 9.85 -14.28
CA SER A 447 -23.90 8.47 -14.78
C SER A 447 -23.65 8.37 -16.28
N ARG A 448 -24.11 9.35 -17.07
CA ARG A 448 -23.85 9.39 -18.51
C ARG A 448 -22.41 9.80 -18.83
N GLN A 449 -21.83 10.70 -18.05
CA GLN A 449 -20.45 11.17 -18.23
C GLN A 449 -19.43 10.10 -17.83
N LEU A 450 -19.63 9.44 -16.69
CA LEU A 450 -18.66 8.55 -16.07
C LEU A 450 -18.81 7.09 -16.44
N THR A 451 -19.92 6.72 -17.12
CA THR A 451 -20.17 5.32 -17.52
C THR A 451 -20.47 5.18 -19.01
N LYS A 452 -20.28 3.97 -19.54
CA LYS A 452 -20.67 3.64 -20.91
C LYS A 452 -22.17 3.30 -21.05
N CYS A 453 -22.97 3.49 -19.99
CA CYS A 453 -24.38 3.14 -20.00
C CYS A 453 -25.20 4.03 -20.95
N SER A 454 -26.09 3.41 -21.70
CA SER A 454 -27.03 4.13 -22.58
C SER A 454 -28.13 4.84 -21.75
N TYR A 455 -28.77 5.84 -22.32
CA TYR A 455 -29.90 6.53 -21.68
C TYR A 455 -30.97 5.59 -21.17
N PRO A 456 -31.42 4.56 -21.95
CA PRO A 456 -32.37 3.56 -21.44
C PRO A 456 -31.86 2.76 -20.24
N GLN A 457 -30.58 2.37 -20.24
CA GLN A 457 -29.99 1.64 -19.13
C GLN A 457 -29.95 2.49 -17.85
N ILE A 458 -29.55 3.77 -17.96
CA ILE A 458 -29.57 4.71 -16.84
C ILE A 458 -31.01 4.89 -16.34
N GLY A 459 -32.01 5.06 -17.23
CA GLY A 459 -33.41 5.23 -16.86
C GLY A 459 -33.91 4.08 -16.01
N ARG A 460 -33.64 2.84 -16.39
CA ARG A 460 -34.05 1.63 -15.63
C ARG A 460 -33.45 1.65 -14.20
N LEU A 461 -32.19 2.07 -14.06
CA LEU A 461 -31.51 2.09 -12.77
C LEU A 461 -31.94 3.25 -11.86
N PHE A 462 -32.66 4.24 -12.38
CA PHE A 462 -33.19 5.39 -11.63
C PHE A 462 -34.72 5.31 -11.44
N GLY A 463 -35.24 4.10 -11.15
CA GLY A 463 -36.67 3.87 -10.89
C GLY A 463 -37.49 3.70 -12.16
N ASP A 464 -36.96 2.96 -13.11
CA ASP A 464 -37.59 2.56 -14.40
C ASP A 464 -38.11 3.75 -15.22
N ARG A 465 -37.29 4.79 -15.31
CA ARG A 465 -37.63 6.04 -16.03
C ARG A 465 -37.36 5.89 -17.52
N ASP A 466 -38.21 6.53 -18.30
CA ASP A 466 -38.01 6.62 -19.74
C ASP A 466 -36.68 7.32 -20.08
N HIS A 467 -36.05 6.88 -21.17
CA HIS A 467 -34.79 7.42 -21.68
C HIS A 467 -34.89 8.92 -22.00
N THR A 468 -36.05 9.43 -22.38
CA THR A 468 -36.30 10.86 -22.63
C THR A 468 -36.11 11.70 -21.36
N THR A 469 -36.46 11.14 -20.18
CA THR A 469 -36.25 11.79 -18.89
C THR A 469 -34.76 11.96 -18.59
N VAL A 470 -33.95 10.94 -18.88
CA VAL A 470 -32.50 10.98 -18.68
C VAL A 470 -31.86 11.93 -19.68
N LEU A 471 -32.28 11.89 -20.94
CA LEU A 471 -31.82 12.80 -21.99
C LEU A 471 -32.13 14.25 -21.65
N PHE A 472 -33.36 14.52 -21.15
CA PHE A 472 -33.74 15.85 -20.68
C PHE A 472 -32.86 16.33 -19.51
N ALA A 473 -32.64 15.46 -18.51
CA ALA A 473 -31.76 15.76 -17.39
C ALA A 473 -30.33 16.08 -17.87
N TYR A 474 -29.79 15.27 -18.77
CA TYR A 474 -28.46 15.47 -19.34
C TYR A 474 -28.35 16.83 -20.05
N ARG A 475 -29.24 17.13 -20.99
CA ARG A 475 -29.23 18.39 -21.74
C ARG A 475 -29.39 19.60 -20.82
N LYS A 476 -30.29 19.52 -19.85
CA LYS A 476 -30.52 20.60 -18.89
C LYS A 476 -29.28 20.90 -18.05
N ILE A 477 -28.66 19.86 -17.47
CA ILE A 477 -27.49 20.02 -16.62
C ILE A 477 -26.27 20.46 -17.45
N SER A 478 -26.06 19.90 -18.64
CA SER A 478 -24.99 20.36 -19.56
C SER A 478 -25.12 21.86 -19.87
N GLY A 479 -26.33 22.34 -20.14
CA GLY A 479 -26.56 23.78 -20.39
C GLY A 479 -26.32 24.64 -19.15
N MET A 480 -26.66 24.16 -17.96
CA MET A 480 -26.42 24.88 -16.71
C MET A 480 -24.94 24.93 -16.34
N VAL A 481 -24.19 23.85 -16.58
CA VAL A 481 -22.74 23.79 -16.39
C VAL A 481 -22.01 24.76 -17.32
N ALA A 482 -22.43 24.83 -18.58
CA ALA A 482 -21.85 25.75 -19.56
C ALA A 482 -22.13 27.24 -19.23
N ALA A 483 -23.24 27.52 -18.53
CA ALA A 483 -23.68 28.89 -18.23
C ALA A 483 -23.24 29.39 -16.81
N ASN A 484 -22.81 28.49 -15.90
CA ASN A 484 -22.55 28.84 -14.51
C ASN A 484 -21.32 28.09 -13.98
N GLU A 485 -20.25 28.84 -13.76
CA GLU A 485 -18.95 28.32 -13.30
C GLU A 485 -19.02 27.72 -11.89
N GLY A 486 -19.83 28.30 -10.99
CA GLY A 486 -20.04 27.74 -9.64
C GLY A 486 -20.68 26.35 -9.67
N MET A 487 -21.63 26.12 -10.60
CA MET A 487 -22.25 24.81 -10.78
C MET A 487 -21.29 23.82 -11.45
N ALA A 488 -20.46 24.28 -12.37
CA ALA A 488 -19.42 23.46 -12.98
C ALA A 488 -18.42 22.96 -11.94
N GLU A 489 -18.05 23.81 -10.98
CA GLU A 489 -17.17 23.46 -9.87
C GLU A 489 -17.85 22.48 -8.89
N GLU A 490 -19.09 22.74 -8.50
CA GLU A 490 -19.87 21.82 -7.64
C GLU A 490 -19.94 20.41 -8.23
N LEU A 491 -20.24 20.29 -9.51
CA LEU A 491 -20.30 18.99 -10.19
C LEU A 491 -18.93 18.35 -10.38
N ARG A 492 -17.85 19.12 -10.61
CA ARG A 492 -16.47 18.60 -10.62
C ARG A 492 -16.07 18.01 -9.27
N GLN A 493 -16.39 18.69 -8.17
CA GLN A 493 -16.14 18.17 -6.83
C GLN A 493 -16.92 16.88 -6.54
N LEU A 494 -18.17 16.82 -7.00
CA LEU A 494 -18.99 15.61 -6.87
C LEU A 494 -18.43 14.47 -7.71
N GLU A 495 -18.00 14.73 -8.94
CA GLU A 495 -17.33 13.77 -9.82
C GLU A 495 -16.05 13.22 -9.17
N GLN A 496 -15.19 14.08 -8.62
CA GLN A 496 -13.99 13.66 -7.91
C GLN A 496 -14.29 12.76 -6.72
N ARG A 497 -15.32 13.07 -5.93
CA ARG A 497 -15.77 12.21 -4.82
C ARG A 497 -16.28 10.86 -5.29
N ILE A 498 -16.97 10.81 -6.43
CA ILE A 498 -17.45 9.56 -7.04
C ILE A 498 -16.26 8.71 -7.49
N LEU A 499 -15.29 9.30 -8.20
CA LEU A 499 -14.12 8.60 -8.71
C LEU A 499 -13.18 8.11 -7.60
N ALA A 500 -13.08 8.86 -6.50
CA ALA A 500 -12.28 8.51 -5.33
C ALA A 500 -12.94 7.47 -4.40
N ASP A 501 -14.17 7.04 -4.67
CA ASP A 501 -14.86 6.09 -3.79
C ASP A 501 -14.20 4.69 -3.87
N PRO A 502 -13.78 4.12 -2.72
CA PRO A 502 -13.07 2.83 -2.68
C PRO A 502 -13.85 1.65 -3.33
N ARG A 503 -15.16 1.78 -3.45
CA ARG A 503 -16.02 0.75 -4.08
C ARG A 503 -15.83 0.62 -5.59
N ASN A 504 -15.21 1.61 -6.24
CA ASN A 504 -14.88 1.55 -7.66
C ASN A 504 -13.69 0.63 -7.95
N ASN A 505 -12.87 0.34 -6.94
CA ASN A 505 -11.69 -0.51 -7.03
C ASN A 505 -11.94 -1.98 -6.63
N ARG A 506 -13.21 -2.33 -6.32
CA ARG A 506 -13.61 -3.71 -5.97
C ARG A 506 -14.29 -4.45 -7.11
#